data_9e02c0db30e2fa91b1f05f7c84f8506d
#
_entry.id   9e02c0db30e2fa91b1f05f7c84f8506d
#
_cell.length_a   1.000
_cell.length_b   1.000
_cell.length_c   1.000
_cell.angle_alpha   90.00
_cell.angle_beta   90.00
_cell.angle_gamma   90.00
#
_symmetry.space_group_name_H-M   'P 1'
#
loop_
_entity.id
_entity.type
_entity.pdbx_description
1 polymer ?
#
loop_
_entity_poly.entity_id
_entity_poly.type
_entity_poly.pdbx_seq_one_letter_code
_entity_poly.pdbx_strand_id
1 'polypeptide(L)'
;MGKKLERHQRQSGVILLIVLVTVVFMTLASLTFMSLMQVEEQASRVLARRVQSKYLADSGVDYTRLFLSAARQDIHQKGGIWDNPTQFQAIPAAVDLNNLSFTGRFTVVAPSMNDEGIPEGYRFGLVDESSKINLNSLPFFDSWTPGSARQILMALPNMTEEIADSILDWVDEDDEEREYGTESSFYSSLSPAYAPKNGPLDSLDELLLVKGVTPELLFSLDTNRNGVLDTNETIGTGASSLEADQYLGWANYITLFSKESNLNDEGLKRVNINGEDLDQLNDDLKSAFDDEWTNFIVQFRIHGPASAPSEEDEEAGLVQDASMFPPDLGIEPEQDFRFASAVDLVDQWVTVEDEEGQVVYLRSPVTSETIGLSLLTAMRQLTVYEGESIPGRINIMQAPRRVLEGIPGLDSELIDNIIQVREFELDDPDFLDLNRNYETWLLTEFRVDIPTMKRLMPYICVGGDVYNAEVVGYFGDGIGTSRAEAVIDTTTEVPRILFWRDKTRLEGSFSVEILGGQLAN
;
A
#
# COMPACT_ATOMS: atom_id res chain seq x y z
N MET A 1 46.27 -39.73 86.00
CA MET A 1 46.42 -40.07 84.57
C MET A 1 45.12 -39.93 83.80
N GLY A 2 44.05 -39.32 84.35
CA GLY A 2 42.72 -39.30 83.71
C GLY A 2 42.27 -37.98 83.04
N LYS A 3 43.03 -36.88 83.05
CA LYS A 3 42.64 -35.56 82.57
C LYS A 3 43.11 -35.22 81.13
N LYS A 4 44.00 -36.04 80.52
CA LYS A 4 44.54 -35.74 79.18
C LYS A 4 43.71 -36.38 78.05
N LEU A 5 42.90 -37.42 78.29
CA LEU A 5 42.07 -38.07 77.25
C LEU A 5 40.75 -37.34 76.91
N GLU A 6 40.15 -36.66 77.91
CA GLU A 6 38.87 -35.95 77.62
C GLU A 6 39.09 -34.66 76.81
N ARG A 7 40.27 -34.04 76.86
CA ARG A 7 40.56 -32.82 76.09
C ARG A 7 40.74 -33.12 74.55
N HIS A 8 41.22 -34.29 74.19
CA HIS A 8 41.41 -34.66 72.81
C HIS A 8 40.06 -35.06 72.11
N GLN A 9 39.15 -35.70 72.83
CA GLN A 9 37.84 -36.08 72.27
C GLN A 9 36.95 -34.83 72.04
N ARG A 10 37.01 -33.80 72.91
CA ARG A 10 36.25 -32.53 72.65
C ARG A 10 36.78 -31.75 71.46
N GLN A 11 38.10 -31.75 71.22
CA GLN A 11 38.71 -31.07 70.07
C GLN A 11 38.34 -31.76 68.73
N SER A 12 38.25 -33.09 68.71
CA SER A 12 37.83 -33.84 67.50
C SER A 12 36.41 -33.57 67.12
N GLY A 13 35.47 -33.36 68.07
CA GLY A 13 34.06 -33.01 67.75
C GLY A 13 33.89 -31.63 67.16
N VAL A 14 34.68 -30.63 67.59
CA VAL A 14 34.65 -29.28 67.05
C VAL A 14 35.21 -29.24 65.60
N ILE A 15 36.26 -29.95 65.33
CA ILE A 15 36.84 -30.08 63.99
C ILE A 15 35.87 -30.70 63.04
N LEU A 16 35.17 -31.77 63.45
CA LEU A 16 34.13 -32.43 62.61
C LEU A 16 32.99 -31.45 62.28
N LEU A 17 32.54 -30.63 63.22
CA LEU A 17 31.49 -29.63 63.03
C LEU A 17 31.94 -28.50 62.08
N ILE A 18 33.18 -28.03 62.19
CA ILE A 18 33.74 -27.05 61.26
C ILE A 18 33.82 -27.62 59.84
N VAL A 19 34.29 -28.85 59.67
CA VAL A 19 34.35 -29.53 58.40
C VAL A 19 32.95 -29.71 57.82
N LEU A 20 31.95 -30.11 58.60
CA LEU A 20 30.56 -30.22 58.15
C LEU A 20 30.01 -28.89 57.67
N VAL A 21 30.22 -27.82 58.45
CA VAL A 21 29.78 -26.46 58.08
C VAL A 21 30.46 -25.98 56.80
N THR A 22 31.76 -26.20 56.65
CA THR A 22 32.50 -25.80 55.42
C THR A 22 32.02 -26.62 54.20
N VAL A 23 31.74 -27.91 54.36
CA VAL A 23 31.16 -28.73 53.27
C VAL A 23 29.78 -28.23 52.88
N VAL A 24 28.91 -27.89 53.84
CA VAL A 24 27.57 -27.34 53.57
C VAL A 24 27.69 -25.98 52.86
N PHE A 25 28.57 -25.11 53.30
CA PHE A 25 28.80 -23.82 52.61
C PHE A 25 29.35 -24.02 51.18
N MET A 26 30.30 -24.93 51.00
CA MET A 26 30.83 -25.25 49.65
C MET A 26 29.76 -25.85 48.75
N THR A 27 28.90 -26.73 49.23
CA THR A 27 27.78 -27.27 48.43
C THR A 27 26.75 -26.21 48.08
N LEU A 28 26.36 -25.33 49.00
CA LEU A 28 25.48 -24.21 48.76
C LEU A 28 26.07 -23.24 47.73
N ALA A 29 27.35 -22.89 47.88
CA ALA A 29 28.04 -22.02 46.91
C ALA A 29 28.09 -22.66 45.51
N SER A 30 28.36 -23.96 45.42
CA SER A 30 28.37 -24.69 44.15
C SER A 30 26.97 -24.74 43.49
N LEU A 31 25.93 -24.98 44.28
CA LEU A 31 24.55 -24.97 43.80
C LEU A 31 24.12 -23.57 43.30
N THR A 32 24.47 -22.54 44.08
CA THR A 32 24.20 -21.14 43.65
C THR A 32 24.95 -20.80 42.38
N PHE A 33 26.21 -21.17 42.26
CA PHE A 33 27.00 -20.95 41.04
C PHE A 33 26.40 -21.70 39.85
N MET A 34 26.00 -22.97 40.04
CA MET A 34 25.38 -23.76 39.00
C MET A 34 24.03 -23.16 38.52
N SER A 35 23.20 -22.66 39.44
CA SER A 35 21.95 -21.98 39.08
C SER A 35 22.19 -20.67 38.34
N LEU A 36 23.18 -19.87 38.73
CA LEU A 36 23.58 -18.66 38.01
C LEU A 36 24.06 -18.99 36.58
N MET A 37 24.90 -20.00 36.42
CA MET A 37 25.39 -20.46 35.11
C MET A 37 24.26 -20.94 34.22
N GLN A 38 23.26 -21.64 34.75
CA GLN A 38 22.09 -22.06 33.99
C GLN A 38 21.25 -20.86 33.49
N VAL A 39 21.03 -19.86 34.33
CA VAL A 39 20.34 -18.62 33.95
C VAL A 39 21.11 -17.88 32.86
N GLU A 40 22.43 -17.76 33.00
CA GLU A 40 23.29 -17.09 32.02
C GLU A 40 23.31 -17.84 30.66
N GLU A 41 23.34 -19.18 30.70
CA GLU A 41 23.25 -20.01 29.50
C GLU A 41 21.88 -19.82 28.80
N GLN A 42 20.77 -19.81 29.54
CA GLN A 42 19.45 -19.55 29.00
C GLN A 42 19.35 -18.16 28.38
N ALA A 43 19.82 -17.12 29.07
CA ALA A 43 19.84 -15.75 28.55
C ALA A 43 20.67 -15.64 27.26
N SER A 44 21.84 -16.28 27.23
CA SER A 44 22.70 -16.33 26.03
C SER A 44 22.02 -17.05 24.86
N ARG A 45 21.31 -18.14 25.11
CA ARG A 45 20.54 -18.85 24.08
C ARG A 45 19.41 -18.00 23.52
N VAL A 46 18.63 -17.32 24.38
CA VAL A 46 17.54 -16.42 23.95
C VAL A 46 18.09 -15.29 23.09
N LEU A 47 19.20 -14.67 23.52
CA LEU A 47 19.84 -13.59 22.77
C LEU A 47 20.34 -14.09 21.39
N ALA A 48 21.00 -15.24 21.34
CA ALA A 48 21.45 -15.85 20.10
C ALA A 48 20.29 -16.15 19.15
N ARG A 49 19.16 -16.67 19.68
CA ARG A 49 17.94 -16.92 18.93
C ARG A 49 17.34 -15.63 18.36
N ARG A 50 17.27 -14.56 19.17
CA ARG A 50 16.77 -13.25 18.70
C ARG A 50 17.60 -12.70 17.54
N VAL A 51 18.94 -12.79 17.64
CA VAL A 51 19.82 -12.37 16.54
C VAL A 51 19.61 -13.21 15.30
N GLN A 52 19.51 -14.54 15.44
CA GLN A 52 19.23 -15.44 14.31
C GLN A 52 17.87 -15.14 13.68
N SER A 53 16.81 -14.96 14.48
CA SER A 53 15.46 -14.63 13.98
C SER A 53 15.42 -13.30 13.24
N LYS A 54 16.25 -12.32 13.65
CA LYS A 54 16.39 -11.07 12.88
C LYS A 54 16.92 -11.34 11.48
N TYR A 55 17.98 -12.14 11.32
CA TYR A 55 18.49 -12.50 10.00
C TYR A 55 17.49 -13.34 9.19
N LEU A 56 16.62 -14.13 9.84
CA LEU A 56 15.53 -14.83 9.16
C LEU A 56 14.49 -13.83 8.62
N ALA A 57 14.12 -12.80 9.39
CA ALA A 57 13.23 -11.74 8.94
C ALA A 57 13.86 -10.95 7.77
N ASP A 58 15.14 -10.56 7.89
CA ASP A 58 15.88 -9.89 6.80
C ASP A 58 15.92 -10.76 5.53
N SER A 59 16.15 -12.08 5.68
CA SER A 59 16.09 -13.03 4.56
C SER A 59 14.72 -13.11 3.92
N GLY A 60 13.65 -12.98 4.71
CA GLY A 60 12.28 -12.94 4.21
C GLY A 60 11.99 -11.66 3.41
N VAL A 61 12.54 -10.52 3.82
CA VAL A 61 12.46 -9.26 3.04
C VAL A 61 13.18 -9.43 1.69
N ASP A 62 14.40 -9.97 1.69
CA ASP A 62 15.15 -10.21 0.45
C ASP A 62 14.45 -11.24 -0.46
N TYR A 63 13.86 -12.29 0.12
CA TYR A 63 13.04 -13.25 -0.61
C TYR A 63 11.84 -12.58 -1.27
N THR A 64 11.11 -11.74 -0.53
CA THR A 64 9.94 -11.00 -1.04
C THR A 64 10.35 -10.06 -2.18
N ARG A 65 11.45 -9.34 -2.03
CA ARG A 65 12.00 -8.49 -3.09
C ARG A 65 12.35 -9.30 -4.36
N LEU A 66 12.96 -10.48 -4.19
CA LEU A 66 13.26 -11.38 -5.30
C LEU A 66 11.99 -11.93 -5.95
N PHE A 67 10.97 -12.31 -5.15
CA PHE A 67 9.68 -12.76 -5.66
C PHE A 67 9.01 -11.69 -6.52
N LEU A 68 9.03 -10.43 -6.07
CA LEU A 68 8.48 -9.28 -6.78
C LEU A 68 9.29 -8.87 -8.03
N SER A 69 10.52 -9.35 -8.21
CA SER A 69 11.30 -9.08 -9.43
C SER A 69 10.88 -9.96 -10.63
N ALA A 70 10.01 -10.93 -10.42
CA ALA A 70 9.46 -11.75 -11.49
C ALA A 70 8.38 -10.98 -12.27
N ALA A 71 8.15 -11.37 -13.52
CA ALA A 71 7.06 -10.79 -14.32
C ALA A 71 5.70 -11.01 -13.62
N ARG A 72 4.77 -10.05 -13.75
CA ARG A 72 3.43 -10.11 -13.12
C ARG A 72 2.71 -11.44 -13.43
N GLN A 73 2.80 -11.91 -14.68
CA GLN A 73 2.21 -13.19 -15.07
C GLN A 73 2.80 -14.39 -14.30
N ASP A 74 4.12 -14.39 -14.05
CA ASP A 74 4.78 -15.46 -13.28
C ASP A 74 4.37 -15.40 -11.79
N ILE A 75 4.23 -14.18 -11.23
CA ILE A 75 3.75 -13.97 -9.87
C ILE A 75 2.33 -14.53 -9.73
N HIS A 76 1.46 -14.22 -10.68
CA HIS A 76 0.08 -14.69 -10.71
C HIS A 76 0.02 -16.23 -10.81
N GLN A 77 0.78 -16.86 -11.73
CA GLN A 77 0.86 -18.33 -11.86
C GLN A 77 1.35 -19.02 -10.59
N LYS A 78 2.10 -18.32 -9.72
CA LYS A 78 2.56 -18.83 -8.41
C LYS A 78 1.55 -18.58 -7.28
N GLY A 79 0.35 -18.08 -7.57
CA GLY A 79 -0.71 -17.80 -6.60
C GLY A 79 -0.81 -16.35 -6.14
N GLY A 80 -0.13 -15.42 -6.81
CA GLY A 80 -0.22 -13.99 -6.53
C GLY A 80 0.47 -13.53 -5.25
N ILE A 81 0.11 -12.33 -4.80
CA ILE A 81 0.71 -11.64 -3.64
C ILE A 81 -0.27 -11.41 -2.49
N TRP A 82 -1.58 -11.64 -2.71
CA TRP A 82 -2.61 -11.28 -1.73
C TRP A 82 -2.67 -12.27 -0.57
N ASP A 83 -3.11 -13.51 -0.81
CA ASP A 83 -3.08 -14.59 0.17
C ASP A 83 -2.48 -15.85 -0.44
N ASN A 84 -1.22 -16.10 -0.18
CA ASN A 84 -0.45 -17.17 -0.79
C ASN A 84 0.41 -17.88 0.26
N PRO A 85 -0.21 -18.74 1.08
CA PRO A 85 0.51 -19.49 2.11
C PRO A 85 1.69 -20.31 1.58
N THR A 86 1.61 -20.76 0.33
CA THR A 86 2.68 -21.56 -0.29
C THR A 86 3.98 -20.76 -0.45
N GLN A 87 3.89 -19.47 -0.74
CA GLN A 87 5.05 -18.60 -0.95
C GLN A 87 5.41 -17.76 0.28
N PHE A 88 4.48 -17.54 1.22
CA PHE A 88 4.68 -16.57 2.29
C PHE A 88 4.51 -17.13 3.70
N GLN A 89 4.01 -18.38 3.90
CA GLN A 89 3.85 -18.96 5.23
C GLN A 89 4.91 -20.02 5.53
N ALA A 90 5.57 -19.92 6.67
CA ALA A 90 6.51 -20.90 7.20
C ALA A 90 7.67 -21.30 6.25
N ILE A 91 8.15 -20.34 5.48
CA ILE A 91 9.20 -20.57 4.47
C ILE A 91 10.53 -20.91 5.17
N PRO A 92 11.15 -22.06 4.90
CA PRO A 92 12.40 -22.45 5.52
C PRO A 92 13.58 -21.66 4.92
N ALA A 93 14.30 -20.94 5.78
CA ALA A 93 15.51 -20.20 5.38
C ALA A 93 16.80 -20.84 5.91
N ALA A 94 16.75 -21.52 7.07
CA ALA A 94 17.89 -22.21 7.64
C ALA A 94 17.44 -23.59 8.13
N VAL A 95 17.71 -24.64 7.35
CA VAL A 95 17.25 -26.01 7.62
C VAL A 95 18.25 -26.74 8.49
N ASP A 96 17.80 -27.25 9.66
CA ASP A 96 18.55 -28.23 10.45
C ASP A 96 17.99 -29.64 10.17
N LEU A 97 18.77 -30.45 9.46
CA LEU A 97 18.39 -31.82 9.08
C LEU A 97 18.35 -32.80 10.28
N ASN A 98 19.01 -32.44 11.40
CA ASN A 98 19.06 -33.30 12.58
C ASN A 98 17.90 -33.00 13.56
N ASN A 99 17.40 -31.77 13.54
CA ASN A 99 16.31 -31.37 14.42
C ASN A 99 15.45 -30.29 13.76
N LEU A 100 14.29 -30.67 13.25
CA LEU A 100 13.38 -29.77 12.55
C LEU A 100 12.87 -28.60 13.42
N SER A 101 12.87 -28.75 14.76
CA SER A 101 12.53 -27.64 15.67
C SER A 101 13.56 -26.50 15.62
N PHE A 102 14.76 -26.75 15.13
CA PHE A 102 15.82 -25.76 14.94
C PHE A 102 15.86 -25.21 13.52
N THR A 103 14.93 -25.62 12.65
CA THR A 103 14.77 -25.01 11.34
C THR A 103 14.29 -23.58 11.49
N GLY A 104 15.11 -22.63 11.04
CA GLY A 104 14.75 -21.22 10.98
C GLY A 104 13.81 -20.97 9.82
N ARG A 105 12.73 -20.25 10.05
CA ARG A 105 11.67 -19.94 9.10
C ARG A 105 11.36 -18.46 9.11
N PHE A 106 10.72 -17.99 8.05
CA PHE A 106 10.02 -16.72 8.06
C PHE A 106 8.61 -16.89 7.52
N THR A 107 7.75 -15.94 7.88
CA THR A 107 6.39 -15.81 7.35
C THR A 107 6.16 -14.35 7.03
N VAL A 108 5.54 -14.06 5.88
CA VAL A 108 5.08 -12.72 5.51
C VAL A 108 3.60 -12.64 5.83
N VAL A 109 3.22 -11.72 6.70
CA VAL A 109 1.87 -11.59 7.25
C VAL A 109 1.25 -10.27 6.83
N ALA A 110 -0.03 -10.27 6.54
CA ALA A 110 -0.81 -9.07 6.27
C ALA A 110 -2.17 -9.16 6.97
N PRO A 111 -2.83 -8.04 7.30
CA PRO A 111 -4.22 -8.06 7.75
C PRO A 111 -5.11 -8.63 6.65
N SER A 112 -6.10 -9.43 7.05
CA SER A 112 -7.20 -9.84 6.19
C SER A 112 -8.37 -8.86 6.35
N MET A 113 -9.39 -8.97 5.51
CA MET A 113 -10.62 -8.19 5.60
C MET A 113 -11.82 -9.13 5.65
N ASN A 114 -12.84 -8.72 6.40
CA ASN A 114 -14.10 -9.42 6.40
C ASN A 114 -15.01 -8.99 5.23
N ASP A 115 -16.20 -9.61 5.11
CA ASP A 115 -17.18 -9.35 4.04
C ASP A 115 -17.69 -7.89 4.01
N GLU A 116 -17.45 -7.11 5.06
CA GLU A 116 -17.80 -5.70 5.14
C GLU A 116 -16.64 -4.77 4.73
N GLY A 117 -15.46 -5.35 4.41
CA GLY A 117 -14.25 -4.59 4.07
C GLY A 117 -13.55 -3.98 5.28
N ILE A 118 -13.75 -4.56 6.47
CA ILE A 118 -13.13 -4.15 7.74
C ILE A 118 -11.95 -5.08 8.03
N PRO A 119 -10.78 -4.56 8.46
CA PRO A 119 -9.64 -5.40 8.81
C PRO A 119 -9.97 -6.39 9.94
N GLU A 120 -9.88 -7.69 9.67
CA GLU A 120 -10.14 -8.77 10.61
C GLU A 120 -9.31 -10.02 10.28
N GLY A 121 -8.51 -10.48 11.25
CA GLY A 121 -7.65 -11.66 11.07
C GLY A 121 -6.43 -11.42 10.19
N TYR A 122 -5.79 -12.51 9.78
CA TYR A 122 -4.52 -12.49 9.06
C TYR A 122 -4.57 -13.35 7.81
N ARG A 123 -3.81 -12.91 6.80
CA ARG A 123 -3.50 -13.62 5.57
C ARG A 123 -1.99 -13.67 5.33
N PHE A 124 -1.54 -14.45 4.37
CA PHE A 124 -0.12 -14.63 4.07
C PHE A 124 0.22 -14.01 2.72
N GLY A 125 0.82 -12.84 2.75
CA GLY A 125 1.11 -12.07 1.54
C GLY A 125 1.48 -10.63 1.85
N LEU A 126 1.33 -9.77 0.85
CA LEU A 126 1.74 -8.38 0.89
C LEU A 126 0.52 -7.46 1.01
N VAL A 127 0.74 -6.27 1.56
CA VAL A 127 -0.23 -5.17 1.49
C VAL A 127 0.17 -4.26 0.33
N ASP A 128 -0.74 -4.01 -0.59
CA ASP A 128 -0.57 -2.96 -1.58
C ASP A 128 -0.69 -1.60 -0.88
N GLU A 129 0.35 -0.78 -0.94
CA GLU A 129 0.33 0.56 -0.34
C GLU A 129 -0.74 1.46 -0.98
N SER A 130 -1.15 1.19 -2.23
CA SER A 130 -2.27 1.90 -2.87
C SER A 130 -3.63 1.57 -2.24
N SER A 131 -3.74 0.54 -1.38
CA SER A 131 -4.94 0.30 -0.59
C SER A 131 -5.18 1.32 0.53
N LYS A 132 -4.25 2.26 0.73
CA LYS A 132 -4.25 3.29 1.76
C LYS A 132 -4.23 4.69 1.16
N ILE A 133 -4.57 5.69 1.96
CA ILE A 133 -4.50 7.11 1.58
C ILE A 133 -3.04 7.55 1.60
N ASN A 134 -2.48 7.95 0.46
CA ASN A 134 -1.14 8.51 0.40
C ASN A 134 -1.16 10.00 0.75
N LEU A 135 -0.62 10.34 1.91
CA LEU A 135 -0.60 11.73 2.39
C LEU A 135 0.22 12.65 1.48
N ASN A 136 1.28 12.14 0.88
CA ASN A 136 2.13 12.91 -0.03
C ASN A 136 1.47 13.18 -1.40
N SER A 137 0.36 12.50 -1.72
CA SER A 137 -0.42 12.72 -2.94
C SER A 137 -1.63 13.62 -2.74
N LEU A 138 -1.96 14.01 -1.51
CA LEU A 138 -3.12 14.84 -1.22
C LEU A 138 -3.09 16.21 -1.93
N PRO A 139 -1.97 16.94 -2.00
CA PRO A 139 -1.91 18.20 -2.76
C PRO A 139 -2.23 18.00 -4.25
N PHE A 140 -1.84 16.86 -4.81
CA PHE A 140 -2.17 16.50 -6.19
C PHE A 140 -3.69 16.33 -6.38
N PHE A 141 -4.39 15.63 -5.47
CA PHE A 141 -5.85 15.51 -5.53
C PHE A 141 -6.57 16.84 -5.40
N ASP A 142 -6.11 17.72 -4.53
CA ASP A 142 -6.66 19.09 -4.39
C ASP A 142 -6.48 19.93 -5.66
N SER A 143 -5.43 19.69 -6.43
CA SER A 143 -5.22 20.37 -7.72
C SER A 143 -6.26 19.99 -8.77
N TRP A 144 -6.81 18.78 -8.72
CA TRP A 144 -7.90 18.32 -9.59
C TRP A 144 -9.26 18.82 -9.13
N THR A 145 -9.54 18.70 -7.84
CA THR A 145 -10.81 19.14 -7.25
C THR A 145 -10.53 19.79 -5.89
N PRO A 146 -10.60 21.10 -5.80
CA PRO A 146 -10.36 21.82 -4.53
C PRO A 146 -11.23 21.27 -3.40
N GLY A 147 -10.62 20.96 -2.26
CA GLY A 147 -11.27 20.39 -1.07
C GLY A 147 -11.37 18.85 -1.06
N SER A 148 -10.97 18.16 -2.13
CA SER A 148 -11.00 16.68 -2.18
C SER A 148 -10.05 16.05 -1.17
N ALA A 149 -8.88 16.61 -0.96
CA ALA A 149 -7.90 16.11 0.02
C ALA A 149 -8.47 16.16 1.45
N ARG A 150 -9.12 17.26 1.83
CA ARG A 150 -9.83 17.35 3.13
C ARG A 150 -10.93 16.30 3.22
N GLN A 151 -11.75 16.14 2.17
CA GLN A 151 -12.81 15.13 2.14
C GLN A 151 -12.25 13.72 2.37
N ILE A 152 -11.15 13.36 1.70
CA ILE A 152 -10.49 12.05 1.86
C ILE A 152 -10.01 11.86 3.30
N LEU A 153 -9.38 12.86 3.90
CA LEU A 153 -8.90 12.79 5.29
C LEU A 153 -10.06 12.66 6.30
N MET A 154 -11.20 13.31 6.04
CA MET A 154 -12.37 13.26 6.95
C MET A 154 -12.99 11.87 7.08
N ALA A 155 -12.64 10.91 6.22
CA ALA A 155 -13.00 9.50 6.41
C ALA A 155 -12.24 8.80 7.53
N LEU A 156 -11.09 9.33 7.97
CA LEU A 156 -10.29 8.73 9.04
C LEU A 156 -11.00 8.84 10.40
N PRO A 157 -10.85 7.82 11.28
CA PRO A 157 -11.51 7.82 12.59
C PRO A 157 -11.15 9.07 13.42
N ASN A 158 -12.15 9.74 13.97
CA ASN A 158 -11.99 10.93 14.82
C ASN A 158 -11.22 12.10 14.16
N MET A 159 -11.16 12.14 12.83
CA MET A 159 -10.60 13.28 12.10
C MET A 159 -11.49 14.52 12.29
N THR A 160 -10.86 15.67 12.35
CA THR A 160 -11.54 16.98 12.39
C THR A 160 -11.02 17.88 11.28
N GLU A 161 -11.79 18.88 10.87
CA GLU A 161 -11.37 19.83 9.84
C GLU A 161 -10.07 20.54 10.21
N GLU A 162 -9.90 20.89 11.52
CA GLU A 162 -8.65 21.50 12.01
C GLU A 162 -7.43 20.61 11.81
N ILE A 163 -7.56 19.31 12.10
CA ILE A 163 -6.45 18.38 11.98
C ILE A 163 -6.19 18.09 10.48
N ALA A 164 -7.23 17.90 9.70
CA ALA A 164 -7.12 17.66 8.26
C ALA A 164 -6.39 18.81 7.56
N ASP A 165 -6.82 20.07 7.81
CA ASP A 165 -6.17 21.25 7.23
C ASP A 165 -4.74 21.43 7.74
N SER A 166 -4.48 21.16 9.03
CA SER A 166 -3.10 21.22 9.56
C SER A 166 -2.18 20.15 8.97
N ILE A 167 -2.71 18.98 8.56
CA ILE A 167 -1.93 17.96 7.83
C ILE A 167 -1.68 18.44 6.39
N LEU A 168 -2.65 19.05 5.75
CA LEU A 168 -2.52 19.58 4.38
C LEU A 168 -1.53 20.72 4.30
N ASP A 169 -1.59 21.68 5.25
CA ASP A 169 -0.62 22.79 5.37
C ASP A 169 0.80 22.28 5.71
N TRP A 170 0.93 21.11 6.35
CA TRP A 170 2.24 20.51 6.62
C TRP A 170 2.89 19.92 5.37
N VAL A 171 2.08 19.40 4.43
CA VAL A 171 2.58 18.65 3.26
C VAL A 171 2.60 19.46 1.96
N ASP A 172 1.90 20.59 1.85
CA ASP A 172 2.01 21.49 0.70
C ASP A 172 3.29 22.34 0.75
N GLU A 173 3.58 23.06 -0.32
CA GLU A 173 4.86 23.77 -0.48
C GLU A 173 4.79 25.26 -0.11
N ASP A 174 3.59 25.77 0.14
CA ASP A 174 3.40 27.20 0.44
C ASP A 174 3.37 27.46 1.97
N ASP A 175 3.04 28.67 2.40
CA ASP A 175 2.93 29.11 3.80
C ASP A 175 1.59 29.84 4.00
N GLU A 176 0.56 29.46 3.21
CA GLU A 176 -0.79 30.04 3.24
C GLU A 176 -1.73 29.15 4.07
N GLU A 177 -2.10 29.61 5.27
CA GLU A 177 -2.99 28.85 6.17
C GLU A 177 -4.34 28.55 5.50
N ARG A 178 -4.75 27.28 5.46
CA ARG A 178 -6.11 26.88 5.11
C ARG A 178 -7.10 27.39 6.16
N GLU A 179 -8.39 27.31 5.88
CA GLU A 179 -9.47 27.86 6.73
C GLU A 179 -9.36 27.47 8.20
N TYR A 180 -9.01 26.20 8.49
CA TYR A 180 -8.82 25.64 9.83
C TYR A 180 -7.39 25.17 10.08
N GLY A 181 -6.49 25.48 9.19
CA GLY A 181 -5.13 24.96 9.16
C GLY A 181 -4.15 25.71 10.05
N THR A 182 -2.88 25.48 9.84
CA THR A 182 -1.82 26.03 10.70
C THR A 182 -0.46 25.97 10.02
N GLU A 183 0.18 27.11 9.93
CA GLU A 183 1.48 27.31 9.30
C GLU A 183 2.59 27.74 10.29
N SER A 184 3.71 28.23 9.76
CA SER A 184 4.93 28.64 10.47
C SER A 184 4.67 29.54 11.67
N SER A 185 3.60 30.36 11.63
CA SER A 185 3.22 31.29 12.72
C SER A 185 2.94 30.54 14.04
N PHE A 186 2.25 29.42 13.96
CA PHE A 186 1.91 28.59 15.12
C PHE A 186 3.12 27.82 15.63
N TYR A 187 3.82 27.08 14.76
CA TYR A 187 4.92 26.18 15.17
C TYR A 187 6.11 26.97 15.73
N SER A 188 6.37 28.17 15.23
CA SER A 188 7.39 29.07 15.79
C SER A 188 7.06 29.60 17.20
N SER A 189 5.78 29.61 17.59
CA SER A 189 5.33 30.02 18.92
C SER A 189 5.47 28.93 20.01
N LEU A 190 5.73 27.70 19.61
CA LEU A 190 5.86 26.56 20.53
C LEU A 190 7.19 26.56 21.31
N SER A 191 7.31 25.72 22.31
CA SER A 191 8.55 25.54 23.09
C SER A 191 8.86 24.04 23.24
N PRO A 192 9.89 23.50 22.56
CA PRO A 192 10.78 24.19 21.61
C PRO A 192 10.05 24.64 20.34
N ALA A 193 10.49 25.73 19.75
CA ALA A 193 9.98 26.21 18.46
C ALA A 193 10.55 25.35 17.32
N TYR A 194 9.71 25.09 16.29
CA TYR A 194 10.12 24.46 15.04
C TYR A 194 9.31 25.07 13.88
N ALA A 195 9.55 24.65 12.66
CA ALA A 195 8.79 25.05 11.47
C ALA A 195 8.06 23.84 10.89
N PRO A 196 6.92 24.04 10.19
CA PRO A 196 6.31 22.98 9.39
C PRO A 196 7.30 22.57 8.30
N LYS A 197 7.09 21.39 7.72
CA LYS A 197 7.99 20.88 6.68
C LYS A 197 7.76 21.56 5.33
N ASN A 198 6.53 21.96 5.04
CA ASN A 198 6.06 22.49 3.75
C ASN A 198 6.59 21.62 2.60
N GLY A 199 6.22 20.34 2.66
CA GLY A 199 6.66 19.34 1.70
C GLY A 199 6.35 17.90 2.13
N PRO A 200 6.72 16.92 1.29
CA PRO A 200 6.35 15.53 1.49
C PRO A 200 6.91 14.97 2.81
N LEU A 201 6.09 14.16 3.49
CA LEU A 201 6.44 13.46 4.72
C LEU A 201 7.47 12.34 4.44
N ASP A 202 8.44 12.16 5.35
CA ASP A 202 9.43 11.07 5.28
C ASP A 202 9.02 9.85 6.12
N SER A 203 8.23 10.06 7.18
CA SER A 203 7.73 8.98 8.05
C SER A 203 6.37 9.33 8.65
N LEU A 204 5.56 8.31 8.96
CA LEU A 204 4.27 8.51 9.63
C LEU A 204 4.43 9.08 11.06
N ASP A 205 5.55 8.79 11.72
CA ASP A 205 5.83 9.34 13.06
C ASP A 205 6.00 10.88 13.03
N GLU A 206 6.30 11.49 11.87
CA GLU A 206 6.38 12.93 11.66
C GLU A 206 5.02 13.63 11.87
N LEU A 207 3.91 12.94 11.60
CA LEU A 207 2.58 13.46 11.88
C LEU A 207 2.37 13.86 13.36
N LEU A 208 3.12 13.26 14.28
CA LEU A 208 3.06 13.65 15.70
C LEU A 208 3.59 15.08 15.96
N LEU A 209 4.20 15.71 14.99
CA LEU A 209 4.60 17.13 15.02
C LEU A 209 3.49 18.06 14.52
N VAL A 210 2.48 17.53 13.82
CA VAL A 210 1.37 18.31 13.28
C VAL A 210 0.38 18.67 14.39
N LYS A 211 -0.13 19.90 14.37
CA LYS A 211 -1.11 20.37 15.35
C LYS A 211 -2.32 19.45 15.42
N GLY A 212 -2.68 19.04 16.64
CA GLY A 212 -3.85 18.21 16.90
C GLY A 212 -3.65 16.71 16.72
N VAL A 213 -2.59 16.26 16.07
CA VAL A 213 -2.28 14.82 15.92
C VAL A 213 -1.71 14.27 17.23
N THR A 214 -2.26 13.14 17.68
CA THR A 214 -1.81 12.46 18.90
C THR A 214 -1.47 10.99 18.62
N PRO A 215 -0.65 10.34 19.49
CA PRO A 215 -0.39 8.91 19.34
C PRO A 215 -1.66 8.04 19.35
N GLU A 216 -2.68 8.47 20.09
CA GLU A 216 -3.98 7.78 20.17
C GLU A 216 -4.73 7.84 18.83
N LEU A 217 -4.66 8.95 18.07
CA LEU A 217 -5.23 9.04 16.74
C LEU A 217 -4.44 8.19 15.73
N LEU A 218 -3.10 8.24 15.84
CA LEU A 218 -2.23 7.58 14.86
C LEU A 218 -2.22 6.06 15.03
N PHE A 219 -2.20 5.54 16.26
CA PHE A 219 -2.05 4.11 16.53
C PHE A 219 -3.25 3.48 17.23
N SER A 220 -4.05 4.27 17.97
CA SER A 220 -5.24 3.84 18.74
C SER A 220 -4.95 2.62 19.62
N LEU A 221 -5.76 1.57 19.52
CA LEU A 221 -5.61 0.33 20.30
C LEU A 221 -4.61 -0.67 19.67
N ASP A 222 -4.24 -0.51 18.40
CA ASP A 222 -3.24 -1.36 17.71
C ASP A 222 -1.82 -1.03 18.21
N THR A 223 -1.53 -1.44 19.44
CA THR A 223 -0.26 -1.13 20.13
C THR A 223 0.92 -1.87 19.53
N ASN A 224 0.68 -3.04 18.97
CA ASN A 224 1.70 -3.87 18.34
C ASN A 224 1.86 -3.56 16.83
N ARG A 225 1.01 -2.69 16.26
CA ARG A 225 1.04 -2.18 14.88
C ARG A 225 1.05 -3.31 13.84
N ASN A 226 0.16 -4.30 14.03
CA ASN A 226 0.01 -5.41 13.09
C ASN A 226 -1.21 -5.26 12.16
N GLY A 227 -2.00 -4.17 12.33
CA GLY A 227 -3.15 -3.84 11.51
C GLY A 227 -4.43 -4.59 11.86
N VAL A 228 -4.45 -5.31 12.98
CA VAL A 228 -5.62 -6.05 13.47
C VAL A 228 -5.78 -5.80 14.97
N LEU A 229 -7.01 -5.75 15.46
CA LEU A 229 -7.26 -5.68 16.89
C LEU A 229 -7.17 -7.08 17.52
N ASP A 230 -6.11 -7.31 18.24
CA ASP A 230 -5.89 -8.54 18.99
C ASP A 230 -6.74 -8.59 20.26
N THR A 231 -7.06 -9.80 20.73
CA THR A 231 -7.82 -9.99 21.98
C THR A 231 -7.13 -9.30 23.17
N ASN A 232 -5.81 -9.26 23.21
CA ASN A 232 -5.06 -8.60 24.28
C ASN A 232 -5.24 -7.07 24.29
N GLU A 233 -5.46 -6.46 23.13
CA GLU A 233 -5.63 -5.02 22.95
C GLU A 233 -7.05 -4.57 23.26
N THR A 234 -8.03 -5.47 23.11
CA THR A 234 -9.45 -5.19 23.41
C THR A 234 -9.84 -5.47 24.87
N ILE A 235 -9.00 -6.15 25.66
CA ILE A 235 -9.31 -6.48 27.07
C ILE A 235 -9.53 -5.20 27.89
N GLY A 236 -10.73 -5.08 28.45
CA GLY A 236 -11.10 -3.98 29.36
C GLY A 236 -11.50 -2.67 28.66
N THR A 237 -11.46 -2.59 27.35
CA THR A 237 -11.85 -1.40 26.58
C THR A 237 -13.33 -1.39 26.20
N GLY A 238 -13.97 -2.57 26.15
CA GLY A 238 -15.33 -2.75 25.63
C GLY A 238 -15.40 -2.77 24.09
N ALA A 239 -14.24 -2.62 23.41
CA ALA A 239 -14.16 -2.73 21.96
C ALA A 239 -14.35 -4.18 21.50
N SER A 240 -14.96 -4.37 20.34
CA SER A 240 -15.09 -5.68 19.69
C SER A 240 -14.39 -5.66 18.34
N SER A 241 -14.02 -6.82 17.82
CA SER A 241 -13.45 -6.93 16.47
C SER A 241 -14.43 -6.43 15.38
N LEU A 242 -15.73 -6.45 15.64
CA LEU A 242 -16.77 -5.91 14.75
C LEU A 242 -16.73 -4.38 14.61
N GLU A 243 -16.07 -3.70 15.53
CA GLU A 243 -15.89 -2.24 15.51
C GLU A 243 -14.44 -1.86 15.26
N ALA A 244 -13.66 -2.77 14.66
CA ALA A 244 -12.23 -2.59 14.43
C ALA A 244 -11.90 -1.29 13.67
N ASP A 245 -12.74 -0.90 12.71
CA ASP A 245 -12.60 0.33 11.92
C ASP A 245 -12.60 1.62 12.77
N GLN A 246 -13.20 1.59 13.98
CA GLN A 246 -13.21 2.73 14.90
C GLN A 246 -12.02 2.75 15.86
N TYR A 247 -11.45 1.57 16.13
CA TYR A 247 -10.39 1.37 17.12
C TYR A 247 -9.03 1.09 16.52
N LEU A 248 -8.93 0.94 15.20
CA LEU A 248 -7.66 0.98 14.47
C LEU A 248 -7.24 2.43 14.24
N GLY A 249 -5.97 2.73 14.52
CA GLY A 249 -5.42 4.06 14.29
C GLY A 249 -5.18 4.37 12.80
N TRP A 250 -4.96 5.65 12.50
CA TRP A 250 -4.73 6.13 11.13
C TRP A 250 -3.61 5.40 10.40
N ALA A 251 -2.55 4.96 11.12
CA ALA A 251 -1.43 4.22 10.53
C ALA A 251 -1.84 2.99 9.71
N ASN A 252 -3.06 2.46 9.93
CA ASN A 252 -3.61 1.35 9.16
C ASN A 252 -4.27 1.78 7.84
N TYR A 253 -4.62 3.07 7.69
CA TYR A 253 -5.36 3.62 6.57
C TYR A 253 -4.55 4.59 5.71
N ILE A 254 -3.36 5.02 6.17
CA ILE A 254 -2.51 6.00 5.50
C ILE A 254 -1.15 5.42 5.11
N THR A 255 -0.56 5.99 4.08
CA THR A 255 0.79 5.68 3.60
C THR A 255 1.50 6.92 3.10
N LEU A 256 2.78 6.80 2.78
CA LEU A 256 3.60 7.83 2.15
C LEU A 256 4.16 7.39 0.79
N PHE A 257 3.91 6.14 0.38
CA PHE A 257 4.74 5.48 -0.63
C PHE A 257 3.99 4.97 -1.85
N SER A 258 2.64 4.97 -1.85
CA SER A 258 1.87 4.37 -2.95
C SER A 258 2.11 5.07 -4.28
N LYS A 259 2.25 4.30 -5.33
CA LYS A 259 2.30 4.72 -6.73
C LYS A 259 2.10 3.54 -7.65
N GLU A 260 1.77 3.82 -8.89
CA GLU A 260 1.59 2.87 -9.98
C GLU A 260 2.64 3.08 -11.05
N SER A 261 3.01 2.03 -11.75
CA SER A 261 3.84 2.12 -12.95
C SER A 261 3.03 2.73 -14.11
N ASN A 262 3.60 3.70 -14.78
CA ASN A 262 3.00 4.33 -15.97
C ASN A 262 3.53 3.69 -17.26
N LEU A 263 3.64 2.35 -17.24
CA LEU A 263 4.09 1.54 -18.37
C LEU A 263 2.94 0.71 -18.91
N ASN A 264 3.02 0.34 -20.17
CA ASN A 264 2.11 -0.62 -20.79
C ASN A 264 2.51 -2.07 -20.47
N ASP A 265 1.73 -3.05 -20.93
CA ASP A 265 1.98 -4.48 -20.68
C ASP A 265 3.31 -4.99 -21.26
N GLU A 266 3.93 -4.25 -22.20
CA GLU A 266 5.23 -4.56 -22.80
C GLU A 266 6.40 -3.91 -22.05
N GLY A 267 6.12 -3.13 -20.99
CA GLY A 267 7.10 -2.39 -20.21
C GLY A 267 7.57 -1.10 -20.88
N LEU A 268 6.85 -0.62 -21.90
CA LEU A 268 7.10 0.66 -22.56
C LEU A 268 6.27 1.76 -21.90
N LYS A 269 6.75 3.01 -22.00
CA LYS A 269 5.98 4.17 -21.51
C LYS A 269 4.65 4.27 -22.25
N ARG A 270 3.56 4.53 -21.52
CA ARG A 270 2.28 4.88 -22.13
C ARG A 270 2.39 6.24 -22.81
N VAL A 271 1.65 6.43 -23.89
CA VAL A 271 1.61 7.70 -24.63
C VAL A 271 0.89 8.77 -23.82
N ASN A 272 1.57 9.84 -23.46
CA ASN A 272 0.95 10.98 -22.77
C ASN A 272 0.17 11.84 -23.77
N ILE A 273 -1.17 11.68 -23.77
CA ILE A 273 -2.06 12.43 -24.67
C ILE A 273 -2.12 13.94 -24.39
N ASN A 274 -1.52 14.39 -23.29
CA ASN A 274 -1.37 15.79 -22.93
C ASN A 274 0.03 16.37 -23.28
N GLY A 275 0.87 15.61 -23.98
CA GLY A 275 2.18 16.08 -24.41
C GLY A 275 2.12 17.45 -25.11
N GLU A 276 3.10 18.31 -24.84
CA GLU A 276 3.13 19.68 -25.40
C GLU A 276 3.57 19.70 -26.87
N ASP A 277 4.45 18.79 -27.24
CA ASP A 277 4.96 18.62 -28.60
C ASP A 277 4.02 17.72 -29.40
N LEU A 278 3.24 18.29 -30.31
CA LEU A 278 2.29 17.57 -31.15
C LEU A 278 2.96 16.68 -32.19
N ASP A 279 4.17 17.02 -32.67
CA ASP A 279 4.94 16.18 -33.57
C ASP A 279 5.35 14.90 -32.86
N GLN A 280 5.90 15.02 -31.63
CA GLN A 280 6.25 13.87 -30.81
C GLN A 280 5.02 13.04 -30.43
N LEU A 281 3.91 13.69 -30.03
CA LEU A 281 2.66 12.99 -29.70
C LEU A 281 2.16 12.17 -30.91
N ASN A 282 2.16 12.74 -32.11
CA ASN A 282 1.74 12.05 -33.32
C ASN A 282 2.63 10.84 -33.63
N ASP A 283 3.94 10.95 -33.45
CA ASP A 283 4.88 9.83 -33.67
C ASP A 283 4.69 8.74 -32.60
N ASP A 284 4.52 9.12 -31.34
CA ASP A 284 4.27 8.17 -30.24
C ASP A 284 2.93 7.43 -30.46
N LEU A 285 1.86 8.13 -30.85
CA LEU A 285 0.58 7.52 -31.16
C LEU A 285 0.67 6.54 -32.34
N LYS A 286 1.38 6.90 -33.42
CA LYS A 286 1.61 6.00 -34.56
C LYS A 286 2.37 4.72 -34.19
N SER A 287 3.14 4.77 -33.14
CA SER A 287 3.86 3.57 -32.66
C SER A 287 2.94 2.61 -31.90
N ALA A 288 1.83 3.12 -31.33
CA ALA A 288 0.91 2.38 -30.45
C ALA A 288 -0.45 2.06 -31.12
N PHE A 289 -0.86 2.84 -32.10
CA PHE A 289 -2.18 2.80 -32.73
C PHE A 289 -2.13 2.93 -34.25
N ASP A 290 -3.25 2.67 -34.89
CA ASP A 290 -3.48 2.96 -36.32
C ASP A 290 -3.76 4.45 -36.59
N ASP A 291 -3.95 4.78 -37.86
CA ASP A 291 -4.19 6.16 -38.31
C ASP A 291 -5.51 6.73 -37.78
N GLU A 292 -6.55 5.89 -37.55
CA GLU A 292 -7.83 6.36 -37.03
C GLU A 292 -7.68 6.94 -35.63
N TRP A 293 -7.03 6.21 -34.72
CA TRP A 293 -6.77 6.66 -33.36
C TRP A 293 -5.83 7.87 -33.31
N THR A 294 -4.74 7.76 -34.06
CA THR A 294 -3.71 8.81 -34.09
C THR A 294 -4.27 10.13 -34.56
N ASN A 295 -4.93 10.12 -35.73
CA ASN A 295 -5.48 11.33 -36.32
C ASN A 295 -6.57 11.92 -35.42
N PHE A 296 -7.49 11.08 -34.91
CA PHE A 296 -8.54 11.56 -34.02
C PHE A 296 -7.98 12.26 -32.77
N ILE A 297 -7.05 11.64 -32.06
CA ILE A 297 -6.51 12.21 -30.81
C ILE A 297 -5.76 13.52 -31.09
N VAL A 298 -4.94 13.59 -32.14
CA VAL A 298 -4.20 14.81 -32.48
C VAL A 298 -5.14 15.93 -32.96
N GLN A 299 -6.12 15.60 -33.82
CA GLN A 299 -7.14 16.57 -34.24
C GLN A 299 -7.95 17.10 -33.06
N PHE A 300 -8.30 16.22 -32.12
CA PHE A 300 -8.99 16.61 -30.89
C PHE A 300 -8.16 17.55 -30.00
N ARG A 301 -6.84 17.36 -29.95
CA ARG A 301 -5.91 18.25 -29.25
C ARG A 301 -5.81 19.63 -29.93
N ILE A 302 -5.89 19.68 -31.26
CA ILE A 302 -5.79 20.94 -32.04
C ILE A 302 -7.09 21.71 -31.96
N HIS A 303 -8.25 21.07 -32.18
CA HIS A 303 -9.54 21.72 -32.37
C HIS A 303 -10.46 21.67 -31.14
N GLY A 304 -10.19 20.76 -30.20
CA GLY A 304 -11.06 20.50 -29.05
C GLY A 304 -12.33 19.74 -29.38
N PRO A 305 -13.23 19.52 -28.39
CA PRO A 305 -14.46 18.78 -28.56
C PRO A 305 -15.49 19.55 -29.40
N ALA A 306 -16.16 18.84 -30.31
CA ALA A 306 -17.30 19.35 -31.08
C ALA A 306 -18.61 18.70 -30.61
N SER A 307 -19.74 19.35 -30.93
CA SER A 307 -21.05 18.71 -30.76
C SER A 307 -21.23 17.57 -31.75
N ALA A 308 -21.99 16.56 -31.37
CA ALA A 308 -22.37 15.51 -32.30
C ALA A 308 -23.06 16.09 -33.55
N PRO A 309 -22.86 15.48 -34.76
CA PRO A 309 -23.52 15.89 -36.00
C PRO A 309 -25.03 15.78 -35.85
N SER A 310 -25.75 16.62 -36.61
CA SER A 310 -27.20 16.48 -36.75
C SER A 310 -27.56 15.35 -37.70
N GLU A 311 -28.80 14.88 -37.69
CA GLU A 311 -29.29 13.90 -38.65
C GLU A 311 -29.10 14.38 -40.11
N GLU A 312 -29.24 15.70 -40.38
CA GLU A 312 -29.01 16.30 -41.69
C GLU A 312 -27.54 16.23 -42.10
N ASP A 313 -26.59 16.41 -41.15
CA ASP A 313 -25.15 16.29 -41.39
C ASP A 313 -24.75 14.84 -41.67
N GLU A 314 -25.34 13.88 -40.96
CA GLU A 314 -25.11 12.45 -41.22
C GLU A 314 -25.66 12.03 -42.60
N GLU A 315 -26.90 12.45 -42.97
CA GLU A 315 -27.47 12.20 -44.28
C GLU A 315 -26.68 12.87 -45.41
N ALA A 316 -26.07 14.01 -45.15
CA ALA A 316 -25.17 14.71 -46.07
C ALA A 316 -23.82 14.03 -46.25
N GLY A 317 -23.51 13.00 -45.44
CA GLY A 317 -22.24 12.28 -45.48
C GLY A 317 -21.06 13.07 -44.88
N LEU A 318 -21.33 14.00 -43.97
CA LEU A 318 -20.31 14.83 -43.31
C LEU A 318 -19.58 14.09 -42.18
N VAL A 319 -20.07 12.94 -41.76
CA VAL A 319 -19.35 12.05 -40.82
C VAL A 319 -18.34 11.24 -41.61
N GLN A 320 -17.07 11.40 -41.29
CA GLN A 320 -15.96 10.81 -42.02
C GLN A 320 -15.07 9.98 -41.07
N ASP A 321 -14.29 9.08 -41.67
CA ASP A 321 -13.30 8.27 -40.97
C ASP A 321 -12.04 9.11 -40.67
N ALA A 322 -11.61 9.17 -39.40
CA ALA A 322 -10.48 9.96 -38.99
C ALA A 322 -9.14 9.53 -39.65
N SER A 323 -9.05 8.28 -40.13
CA SER A 323 -7.84 7.80 -40.83
C SER A 323 -7.57 8.57 -42.14
N MET A 324 -8.61 9.21 -42.71
CA MET A 324 -8.51 9.99 -43.95
C MET A 324 -8.10 11.44 -43.73
N PHE A 325 -8.06 11.91 -42.48
CA PHE A 325 -7.81 13.30 -42.11
C PHE A 325 -6.55 13.43 -41.23
N PRO A 326 -5.34 13.28 -41.82
CA PRO A 326 -4.09 13.48 -41.08
C PRO A 326 -4.03 14.93 -40.54
N PRO A 327 -3.57 15.13 -39.28
CA PRO A 327 -3.50 16.47 -38.70
C PRO A 327 -2.42 17.33 -39.38
N ASP A 328 -2.71 18.64 -39.52
CA ASP A 328 -1.69 19.61 -39.86
C ASP A 328 -0.98 20.08 -38.58
N LEU A 329 0.21 19.54 -38.33
CA LEU A 329 1.00 19.81 -37.14
C LEU A 329 1.64 21.22 -37.12
N GLY A 330 1.51 21.97 -38.22
CA GLY A 330 1.95 23.35 -38.31
C GLY A 330 0.93 24.37 -37.75
N ILE A 331 -0.25 23.92 -37.33
CA ILE A 331 -1.29 24.78 -36.76
C ILE A 331 -1.13 24.84 -35.25
N GLU A 332 -1.07 26.06 -34.69
CA GLU A 332 -1.18 26.24 -33.23
C GLU A 332 -2.59 25.85 -32.79
N PRO A 333 -2.72 25.06 -31.67
CA PRO A 333 -4.03 24.67 -31.16
C PRO A 333 -4.93 25.89 -30.90
N GLU A 334 -6.15 25.84 -31.36
CA GLU A 334 -7.15 26.89 -31.12
C GLU A 334 -7.50 27.02 -29.64
N GLN A 335 -7.45 25.92 -28.91
CA GLN A 335 -7.64 25.81 -27.47
C GLN A 335 -6.61 24.83 -26.90
N ASP A 336 -6.02 25.16 -25.74
CA ASP A 336 -5.18 24.20 -25.02
C ASP A 336 -6.06 23.18 -24.29
N PHE A 337 -6.69 22.28 -25.06
CA PHE A 337 -7.49 21.22 -24.48
C PHE A 337 -6.60 20.19 -23.81
N ARG A 338 -6.93 19.85 -22.55
CA ARG A 338 -6.24 18.82 -21.79
C ARG A 338 -7.23 17.72 -21.38
N PHE A 339 -6.86 16.48 -21.60
CA PHE A 339 -7.61 15.33 -21.12
C PHE A 339 -7.43 15.16 -19.63
N ALA A 340 -8.49 14.91 -18.89
CA ALA A 340 -8.41 14.49 -17.49
C ALA A 340 -8.09 12.97 -17.38
N SER A 341 -8.53 12.19 -18.37
CA SER A 341 -8.28 10.75 -18.46
C SER A 341 -8.59 10.22 -19.87
N ALA A 342 -8.23 8.96 -20.14
CA ALA A 342 -8.62 8.30 -21.39
C ALA A 342 -10.16 8.16 -21.55
N VAL A 343 -10.93 8.24 -20.45
CA VAL A 343 -12.42 8.23 -20.50
C VAL A 343 -12.98 9.47 -21.21
N ASP A 344 -12.17 10.53 -21.31
CA ASP A 344 -12.59 11.73 -22.05
C ASP A 344 -12.73 11.51 -23.56
N LEU A 345 -12.18 10.44 -24.09
CA LEU A 345 -12.34 10.04 -25.48
C LEU A 345 -13.72 9.43 -25.79
N VAL A 346 -14.47 8.98 -24.77
CA VAL A 346 -15.72 8.24 -24.99
C VAL A 346 -16.77 9.12 -25.65
N ASP A 347 -17.30 8.66 -26.82
CA ASP A 347 -18.33 9.32 -27.63
C ASP A 347 -18.01 10.77 -28.02
N GLN A 348 -16.75 11.10 -28.16
CA GLN A 348 -16.37 12.46 -28.57
C GLN A 348 -16.38 12.63 -30.09
N TRP A 349 -16.52 13.89 -30.47
CA TRP A 349 -16.47 14.36 -31.85
C TRP A 349 -15.48 15.50 -31.98
N VAL A 350 -14.86 15.61 -33.15
CA VAL A 350 -14.06 16.76 -33.56
C VAL A 350 -14.46 17.19 -34.94
N THR A 351 -14.45 18.49 -35.22
CA THR A 351 -14.71 19.03 -36.56
C THR A 351 -13.41 19.47 -37.20
N VAL A 352 -13.24 19.14 -38.47
CA VAL A 352 -12.10 19.58 -39.31
C VAL A 352 -12.61 20.06 -40.64
N GLU A 353 -11.81 20.82 -41.38
CA GLU A 353 -12.15 21.22 -42.76
C GLU A 353 -11.47 20.22 -43.73
N ASP A 354 -12.25 19.78 -44.76
CA ASP A 354 -11.68 18.99 -45.85
C ASP A 354 -10.93 19.85 -46.87
N GLU A 355 -10.37 19.23 -47.92
CA GLU A 355 -9.65 19.93 -49.00
C GLU A 355 -10.50 20.96 -49.77
N GLU A 356 -11.82 20.85 -49.70
CA GLU A 356 -12.80 21.74 -50.34
C GLU A 356 -13.25 22.87 -49.37
N GLY A 357 -12.79 22.86 -48.11
CA GLY A 357 -13.16 23.81 -47.04
C GLY A 357 -14.53 23.50 -46.44
N GLN A 358 -15.03 22.26 -46.59
CA GLN A 358 -16.25 21.80 -45.95
C GLN A 358 -15.97 21.25 -44.57
N VAL A 359 -16.76 21.64 -43.57
CA VAL A 359 -16.66 21.09 -42.22
C VAL A 359 -17.15 19.64 -42.21
N VAL A 360 -16.32 18.73 -41.73
CA VAL A 360 -16.62 17.32 -41.52
C VAL A 360 -16.46 16.95 -40.06
N TYR A 361 -17.16 15.90 -39.66
CA TYR A 361 -17.15 15.40 -38.27
C TYR A 361 -16.39 14.08 -38.22
N LEU A 362 -15.41 14.03 -37.33
CA LEU A 362 -14.66 12.79 -37.03
C LEU A 362 -15.16 12.26 -35.69
N ARG A 363 -15.49 10.98 -35.64
CA ARG A 363 -15.94 10.29 -34.42
C ARG A 363 -14.75 9.67 -33.69
N SER A 364 -14.79 9.70 -32.37
CA SER A 364 -13.83 8.99 -31.54
C SER A 364 -13.85 7.48 -31.79
N PRO A 365 -12.70 6.80 -31.84
CA PRO A 365 -12.63 5.34 -31.88
C PRO A 365 -13.11 4.69 -30.58
N VAL A 366 -13.25 5.46 -29.48
CA VAL A 366 -13.82 4.99 -28.21
C VAL A 366 -15.29 5.35 -28.15
N THR A 367 -16.16 4.41 -28.47
CA THR A 367 -17.62 4.62 -28.48
C THR A 367 -18.31 3.79 -27.41
N SER A 368 -19.49 4.23 -26.95
CA SER A 368 -20.33 3.46 -26.01
C SER A 368 -20.68 2.06 -26.51
N GLU A 369 -20.79 1.86 -27.86
CA GLU A 369 -21.08 0.56 -28.45
C GLU A 369 -19.90 -0.41 -28.37
N THR A 370 -18.66 0.10 -28.40
CA THR A 370 -17.42 -0.69 -28.40
C THR A 370 -16.61 -0.54 -27.11
N ILE A 371 -17.18 0.11 -26.09
CA ILE A 371 -16.49 0.58 -24.89
C ILE A 371 -15.67 -0.52 -24.19
N GLY A 372 -16.18 -1.74 -24.13
CA GLY A 372 -15.49 -2.86 -23.46
C GLY A 372 -14.13 -3.22 -24.08
N LEU A 373 -13.92 -2.95 -25.37
CA LEU A 373 -12.66 -3.23 -26.07
C LEU A 373 -11.85 -1.96 -26.31
N SER A 374 -12.50 -0.92 -26.86
CA SER A 374 -11.83 0.32 -27.25
C SER A 374 -11.27 1.08 -26.03
N LEU A 375 -12.05 1.20 -24.94
CA LEU A 375 -11.58 1.85 -23.72
C LEU A 375 -10.44 1.05 -23.06
N LEU A 376 -10.52 -0.28 -23.05
CA LEU A 376 -9.44 -1.13 -22.56
C LEU A 376 -8.14 -0.89 -23.35
N THR A 377 -8.23 -0.77 -24.68
CA THR A 377 -7.09 -0.45 -25.53
C THR A 377 -6.51 0.93 -25.20
N ALA A 378 -7.37 1.93 -24.99
CA ALA A 378 -6.96 3.26 -24.55
C ALA A 378 -6.24 3.21 -23.20
N MET A 379 -6.80 2.54 -22.19
CA MET A 379 -6.20 2.42 -20.86
C MET A 379 -4.84 1.73 -20.85
N ARG A 380 -4.63 0.78 -21.75
CA ARG A 380 -3.34 0.07 -21.87
C ARG A 380 -2.23 0.94 -22.43
N GLN A 381 -2.51 1.81 -23.38
CA GLN A 381 -1.52 2.52 -24.17
C GLN A 381 -1.44 4.02 -23.85
N LEU A 382 -2.53 4.62 -23.35
CA LEU A 382 -2.61 6.05 -23.10
C LEU A 382 -2.47 6.40 -21.62
N THR A 383 -1.96 7.60 -21.39
CA THR A 383 -1.87 8.22 -20.07
C THR A 383 -2.08 9.74 -20.19
N VAL A 384 -2.40 10.39 -19.06
CA VAL A 384 -2.40 11.85 -18.92
C VAL A 384 -1.24 12.34 -18.03
N TYR A 385 -0.40 11.43 -17.55
CA TYR A 385 0.72 11.70 -16.65
C TYR A 385 2.05 11.65 -17.40
N GLU A 386 2.94 12.59 -17.11
CA GLU A 386 4.27 12.66 -17.74
C GLU A 386 5.28 11.66 -17.16
N GLY A 387 5.16 11.36 -15.87
CA GLY A 387 6.11 10.55 -15.11
C GLY A 387 6.14 9.08 -15.52
N GLU A 388 7.19 8.37 -15.11
CA GLU A 388 7.28 6.90 -15.20
C GLU A 388 6.38 6.19 -14.17
N SER A 389 5.84 6.93 -13.22
CA SER A 389 4.87 6.44 -12.23
C SER A 389 3.77 7.46 -11.99
N ILE A 390 2.59 6.96 -11.64
CA ILE A 390 1.41 7.74 -11.26
C ILE A 390 1.36 7.76 -9.73
N PRO A 391 1.31 8.93 -9.08
CA PRO A 391 1.31 8.99 -7.63
C PRO A 391 -0.06 8.63 -7.05
N GLY A 392 -0.04 7.82 -6.04
CA GLY A 392 -0.95 7.71 -4.92
C GLY A 392 -2.45 7.53 -5.15
N ARG A 393 -2.91 7.03 -6.31
CA ARG A 393 -4.33 6.67 -6.47
C ARG A 393 -4.70 5.50 -5.55
N ILE A 394 -5.99 5.39 -5.20
CA ILE A 394 -6.49 4.42 -4.23
C ILE A 394 -6.96 3.16 -4.94
N ASN A 395 -6.37 2.02 -4.58
CA ASN A 395 -6.75 0.70 -5.10
C ASN A 395 -8.10 0.26 -4.53
N ILE A 396 -9.15 0.39 -5.33
CA ILE A 396 -10.53 0.03 -4.92
C ILE A 396 -10.72 -1.48 -4.69
N MET A 397 -9.84 -2.33 -5.25
CA MET A 397 -9.92 -3.78 -5.07
C MET A 397 -9.39 -4.24 -3.69
N GLN A 398 -8.57 -3.44 -3.00
CA GLN A 398 -7.96 -3.82 -1.74
C GLN A 398 -8.15 -2.80 -0.60
N ALA A 399 -8.60 -1.59 -0.89
CA ALA A 399 -8.78 -0.55 0.13
C ALA A 399 -9.83 -0.95 1.17
N PRO A 400 -9.60 -0.73 2.48
CA PRO A 400 -10.63 -0.87 3.50
C PRO A 400 -11.84 0.03 3.20
N ARG A 401 -13.03 -0.38 3.65
CA ARG A 401 -14.26 0.41 3.50
C ARG A 401 -14.06 1.87 3.91
N ARG A 402 -13.41 2.10 5.03
CA ARG A 402 -13.12 3.42 5.57
C ARG A 402 -12.38 4.33 4.58
N VAL A 403 -11.41 3.79 3.85
CA VAL A 403 -10.67 4.51 2.82
C VAL A 403 -11.57 4.81 1.62
N LEU A 404 -12.40 3.84 1.19
CA LEU A 404 -13.33 4.03 0.08
C LEU A 404 -14.37 5.13 0.36
N GLU A 405 -14.86 5.23 1.60
CA GLU A 405 -15.81 6.26 2.05
C GLU A 405 -15.27 7.69 1.90
N GLY A 406 -13.95 7.87 1.87
CA GLY A 406 -13.30 9.16 1.65
C GLY A 406 -13.23 9.60 0.20
N ILE A 407 -13.36 8.69 -0.76
CA ILE A 407 -13.15 9.00 -2.18
C ILE A 407 -14.31 9.85 -2.71
N PRO A 408 -14.01 11.05 -3.27
CA PRO A 408 -15.06 11.89 -3.86
C PRO A 408 -15.81 11.18 -4.99
N GLY A 409 -17.13 11.09 -4.85
CA GLY A 409 -18.01 10.48 -5.86
C GLY A 409 -18.30 9.00 -5.67
N LEU A 410 -17.71 8.32 -4.67
CA LEU A 410 -18.15 7.00 -4.24
C LEU A 410 -19.25 7.14 -3.18
N ASP A 411 -20.44 6.62 -3.47
CA ASP A 411 -21.50 6.47 -2.48
C ASP A 411 -21.50 5.08 -1.83
N SER A 412 -22.28 4.92 -0.76
CA SER A 412 -22.32 3.66 0.00
C SER A 412 -22.79 2.47 -0.85
N GLU A 413 -23.69 2.66 -1.81
CA GLU A 413 -24.19 1.59 -2.68
C GLU A 413 -23.10 1.10 -3.64
N LEU A 414 -22.34 2.03 -4.22
CA LEU A 414 -21.22 1.69 -5.09
C LEU A 414 -20.08 1.03 -4.30
N ILE A 415 -19.80 1.49 -3.08
CA ILE A 415 -18.82 0.86 -2.18
C ILE A 415 -19.22 -0.59 -1.87
N ASP A 416 -20.50 -0.84 -1.51
CA ASP A 416 -20.99 -2.20 -1.26
C ASP A 416 -20.84 -3.10 -2.49
N ASN A 417 -21.15 -2.57 -3.68
CA ASN A 417 -20.98 -3.29 -4.95
C ASN A 417 -19.50 -3.63 -5.21
N ILE A 418 -18.57 -2.69 -4.97
CA ILE A 418 -17.12 -2.92 -5.13
C ILE A 418 -16.66 -4.01 -4.15
N ILE A 419 -17.04 -3.93 -2.88
CA ILE A 419 -16.66 -4.90 -1.86
C ILE A 419 -17.17 -6.30 -2.22
N GLN A 420 -18.43 -6.41 -2.62
CA GLN A 420 -19.02 -7.69 -3.02
C GLN A 420 -18.30 -8.31 -4.25
N VAL A 421 -17.95 -7.49 -5.23
CA VAL A 421 -17.30 -7.98 -6.45
C VAL A 421 -15.90 -8.53 -6.16
N ARG A 422 -15.12 -7.85 -5.32
CA ARG A 422 -13.74 -8.28 -5.01
C ARG A 422 -13.65 -9.57 -4.21
N GLU A 423 -14.68 -9.94 -3.43
CA GLU A 423 -14.76 -11.22 -2.73
C GLU A 423 -14.74 -12.41 -3.71
N PHE A 424 -15.47 -12.31 -4.82
CA PHE A 424 -15.51 -13.37 -5.84
C PHE A 424 -14.16 -13.56 -6.54
N GLU A 425 -13.36 -12.51 -6.71
CA GLU A 425 -12.05 -12.60 -7.36
C GLU A 425 -10.97 -13.20 -6.44
N LEU A 426 -11.09 -13.01 -5.13
CA LEU A 426 -10.16 -13.58 -4.16
C LEU A 426 -10.33 -15.10 -4.01
N ASP A 427 -11.53 -15.63 -4.26
CA ASP A 427 -11.85 -17.05 -4.13
C ASP A 427 -11.56 -17.87 -5.40
N ASP A 428 -11.42 -17.24 -6.56
CA ASP A 428 -11.13 -17.90 -7.84
C ASP A 428 -9.88 -17.32 -8.53
N PRO A 429 -8.68 -17.84 -8.19
CA PRO A 429 -7.42 -17.38 -8.80
C PRO A 429 -7.32 -17.64 -10.31
N ASP A 430 -8.19 -18.48 -10.89
CA ASP A 430 -8.27 -18.72 -12.33
C ASP A 430 -9.17 -17.69 -13.06
N PHE A 431 -9.88 -16.85 -12.30
CA PHE A 431 -10.73 -15.80 -12.83
C PHE A 431 -9.93 -14.55 -13.18
N LEU A 432 -9.14 -14.63 -14.23
CA LEU A 432 -8.53 -13.46 -14.88
C LEU A 432 -9.58 -12.78 -15.76
N ASP A 433 -10.43 -11.94 -15.19
CA ASP A 433 -11.19 -11.01 -16.01
C ASP A 433 -10.27 -9.86 -16.43
N LEU A 434 -9.78 -9.94 -17.68
CA LEU A 434 -8.94 -8.91 -18.30
C LEU A 434 -9.58 -7.52 -18.26
N ASN A 435 -10.91 -7.45 -18.14
CA ASN A 435 -11.66 -6.20 -18.08
C ASN A 435 -11.46 -5.47 -16.74
N ARG A 436 -11.14 -6.18 -15.66
CA ARG A 436 -10.92 -5.61 -14.31
C ARG A 436 -9.48 -5.27 -13.99
N ASN A 437 -8.60 -5.34 -14.98
CA ASN A 437 -7.22 -4.86 -14.84
C ASN A 437 -7.11 -3.32 -14.79
N TYR A 438 -8.20 -2.61 -15.08
CA TYR A 438 -8.27 -1.15 -15.04
C TYR A 438 -9.54 -0.70 -14.32
N GLU A 439 -9.48 0.42 -13.63
CA GLU A 439 -10.59 1.02 -12.87
C GLU A 439 -11.84 1.28 -13.71
N THR A 440 -11.69 1.36 -15.02
CA THR A 440 -12.79 1.51 -15.97
C THR A 440 -13.76 0.32 -16.07
N TRP A 441 -13.47 -0.79 -15.36
CA TRP A 441 -14.42 -1.89 -15.19
C TRP A 441 -15.72 -1.43 -14.54
N LEU A 442 -15.68 -0.43 -13.67
CA LEU A 442 -16.87 0.19 -13.09
C LEU A 442 -17.83 0.72 -14.16
N LEU A 443 -17.28 1.30 -15.22
CA LEU A 443 -18.07 1.79 -16.36
C LEU A 443 -18.50 0.66 -17.29
N THR A 444 -17.60 -0.27 -17.62
CA THR A 444 -17.90 -1.36 -18.57
C THR A 444 -18.88 -2.39 -18.01
N GLU A 445 -18.93 -2.56 -16.68
CA GLU A 445 -19.94 -3.40 -16.01
C GLU A 445 -21.21 -2.63 -15.62
N PHE A 446 -21.38 -1.41 -16.11
CA PHE A 446 -22.55 -0.55 -15.87
C PHE A 446 -22.80 -0.23 -14.38
N ARG A 447 -21.74 -0.15 -13.59
CA ARG A 447 -21.81 0.25 -12.17
C ARG A 447 -21.92 1.76 -12.02
N VAL A 448 -21.31 2.50 -12.95
CA VAL A 448 -21.33 3.98 -12.99
C VAL A 448 -21.58 4.45 -14.42
N ASP A 449 -22.04 5.70 -14.56
CA ASP A 449 -22.11 6.40 -15.84
C ASP A 449 -20.79 7.09 -16.20
N ILE A 450 -20.66 7.54 -17.46
CA ILE A 450 -19.45 8.22 -17.96
C ILE A 450 -19.09 9.46 -17.12
N PRO A 451 -20.03 10.38 -16.79
CA PRO A 451 -19.73 11.52 -15.94
C PRO A 451 -19.19 11.16 -14.55
N THR A 452 -19.73 10.11 -13.94
CA THR A 452 -19.25 9.63 -12.64
C THR A 452 -17.87 9.01 -12.79
N MET A 453 -17.64 8.17 -13.82
CA MET A 453 -16.32 7.58 -14.05
C MET A 453 -15.24 8.65 -14.27
N LYS A 454 -15.52 9.70 -15.06
CA LYS A 454 -14.60 10.83 -15.26
C LYS A 454 -14.20 11.50 -13.93
N ARG A 455 -15.13 11.64 -12.98
CA ARG A 455 -14.86 12.20 -11.66
C ARG A 455 -14.02 11.29 -10.78
N LEU A 456 -14.16 9.96 -10.93
CA LEU A 456 -13.44 8.97 -10.11
C LEU A 456 -12.02 8.73 -10.59
N MET A 457 -11.75 8.84 -11.90
CA MET A 457 -10.44 8.53 -12.52
C MET A 457 -9.20 9.12 -11.82
N PRO A 458 -9.23 10.36 -11.30
CA PRO A 458 -8.06 10.91 -10.61
C PRO A 458 -7.74 10.23 -9.27
N TYR A 459 -8.72 9.57 -8.65
CA TYR A 459 -8.60 9.07 -7.28
C TYR A 459 -8.40 7.56 -7.18
N ILE A 460 -8.87 6.78 -8.18
CA ILE A 460 -8.98 5.33 -8.07
C ILE A 460 -8.07 4.58 -9.04
N CYS A 461 -7.63 3.41 -8.62
CA CYS A 461 -6.96 2.40 -9.44
C CYS A 461 -7.38 0.99 -8.99
N VAL A 462 -6.92 -0.04 -9.67
CA VAL A 462 -7.18 -1.46 -9.33
C VAL A 462 -5.94 -2.19 -8.82
N GLY A 463 -4.80 -1.54 -8.75
CA GLY A 463 -3.56 -2.10 -8.23
C GLY A 463 -2.44 -1.07 -8.23
N GLY A 464 -1.57 -1.14 -7.23
CA GLY A 464 -0.34 -0.37 -7.14
C GLY A 464 0.89 -1.21 -7.43
N ASP A 465 2.05 -0.55 -7.40
CA ASP A 465 3.36 -1.18 -7.62
C ASP A 465 4.31 -0.91 -6.43
N VAL A 466 3.75 -0.58 -5.26
CA VAL A 466 4.50 -0.46 -4.02
C VAL A 466 3.82 -1.31 -2.95
N TYR A 467 4.59 -2.22 -2.36
CA TYR A 467 4.07 -3.24 -1.47
C TYR A 467 4.73 -3.18 -0.10
N ASN A 468 3.93 -3.32 0.95
CA ASN A 468 4.39 -3.50 2.32
C ASN A 468 4.49 -4.99 2.65
N ALA A 469 5.64 -5.41 3.15
CA ALA A 469 5.92 -6.74 3.64
C ALA A 469 6.18 -6.69 5.15
N GLU A 470 5.30 -7.24 5.95
CA GLU A 470 5.53 -7.52 7.36
C GLU A 470 6.09 -8.94 7.50
N VAL A 471 7.37 -9.05 7.81
CA VAL A 471 8.09 -10.33 7.85
C VAL A 471 8.40 -10.72 9.29
N VAL A 472 8.02 -11.93 9.66
CA VAL A 472 8.31 -12.51 10.98
C VAL A 472 9.30 -13.64 10.82
N GLY A 473 10.51 -13.50 11.40
CA GLY A 473 11.53 -14.54 11.47
C GLY A 473 11.42 -15.29 12.81
N TYR A 474 11.42 -16.60 12.77
CA TYR A 474 11.19 -17.43 13.97
C TYR A 474 11.75 -18.85 13.85
N PHE A 475 11.77 -19.55 14.99
CA PHE A 475 12.05 -20.99 15.09
C PHE A 475 10.82 -21.71 15.62
N GLY A 476 10.74 -23.04 15.39
CA GLY A 476 9.58 -23.83 15.79
C GLY A 476 9.31 -23.86 17.30
N ASP A 477 10.31 -23.53 18.14
CA ASP A 477 10.16 -23.39 19.58
C ASP A 477 9.56 -22.04 20.04
N GLY A 478 9.36 -21.11 19.11
CA GLY A 478 8.81 -19.77 19.39
C GLY A 478 9.72 -18.85 20.19
N ILE A 479 10.94 -19.26 20.50
CA ILE A 479 11.87 -18.47 21.28
C ILE A 479 12.59 -17.44 20.39
N GLY A 480 12.47 -16.16 20.75
CA GLY A 480 13.22 -15.08 20.13
C GLY A 480 12.74 -14.70 18.73
N THR A 481 11.44 -14.60 18.50
CA THR A 481 10.86 -14.07 17.24
C THR A 481 11.35 -12.66 16.94
N SER A 482 11.46 -12.32 15.67
CA SER A 482 11.85 -10.98 15.19
C SER A 482 10.90 -10.53 14.09
N ARG A 483 10.58 -9.22 14.03
CA ARG A 483 9.70 -8.63 13.04
C ARG A 483 10.43 -7.54 12.26
N ALA A 484 10.26 -7.55 10.95
CA ALA A 484 10.72 -6.49 10.07
C ALA A 484 9.58 -6.04 9.16
N GLU A 485 9.44 -4.75 8.98
CA GLU A 485 8.56 -4.12 8.01
C GLU A 485 9.41 -3.54 6.89
N ALA A 486 9.04 -3.83 5.64
CA ALA A 486 9.72 -3.27 4.47
C ALA A 486 8.70 -2.84 3.42
N VAL A 487 8.86 -1.61 2.91
CA VAL A 487 8.12 -1.11 1.76
C VAL A 487 8.98 -1.26 0.52
N ILE A 488 8.47 -1.98 -0.48
CA ILE A 488 9.19 -2.39 -1.69
C ILE A 488 8.51 -1.75 -2.90
N ASP A 489 9.26 -0.95 -3.63
CA ASP A 489 8.86 -0.28 -4.88
C ASP A 489 9.23 -1.16 -6.07
N THR A 490 8.25 -1.53 -6.88
CA THR A 490 8.40 -2.31 -8.12
C THR A 490 8.11 -1.50 -9.39
N THR A 491 7.96 -0.17 -9.28
CA THR A 491 7.79 0.70 -10.46
C THR A 491 9.05 0.76 -11.34
N THR A 492 10.16 0.28 -10.85
CA THR A 492 11.43 0.20 -11.59
C THR A 492 11.77 -1.25 -11.90
N GLU A 493 12.60 -1.49 -12.94
CA GLU A 493 13.01 -2.83 -13.38
C GLU A 493 13.55 -3.73 -12.24
N VAL A 494 14.25 -3.14 -11.29
CA VAL A 494 14.75 -3.83 -10.10
C VAL A 494 14.03 -3.31 -8.86
N PRO A 495 13.28 -4.15 -8.14
CA PRO A 495 12.57 -3.74 -6.93
C PRO A 495 13.49 -3.13 -5.88
N ARG A 496 13.09 -1.97 -5.32
CA ARG A 496 13.85 -1.20 -4.34
C ARG A 496 13.14 -1.16 -3.00
N ILE A 497 13.89 -1.24 -1.90
CA ILE A 497 13.37 -1.00 -0.56
C ILE A 497 13.36 0.52 -0.33
N LEU A 498 12.15 1.11 -0.21
CA LEU A 498 11.97 2.53 0.11
C LEU A 498 12.04 2.79 1.61
N PHE A 499 11.53 1.84 2.40
CA PHE A 499 11.48 1.95 3.85
C PHE A 499 11.75 0.59 4.48
N TRP A 500 12.47 0.58 5.61
CA TRP A 500 12.72 -0.60 6.42
C TRP A 500 12.67 -0.24 7.91
N ARG A 501 11.98 -1.07 8.70
CA ARG A 501 11.82 -0.85 10.15
C ARG A 501 11.90 -2.16 10.91
N ASP A 502 12.65 -2.17 12.01
CA ASP A 502 12.65 -3.26 12.99
C ASP A 502 11.49 -3.08 13.98
N LYS A 503 10.48 -3.96 13.90
CA LYS A 503 9.28 -3.97 14.78
C LYS A 503 9.39 -5.00 15.90
N THR A 504 10.55 -5.63 16.10
CA THR A 504 10.76 -6.70 17.10
C THR A 504 10.42 -6.28 18.53
N ARG A 505 10.50 -4.99 18.85
CA ARG A 505 10.17 -4.47 20.19
C ARG A 505 8.67 -4.32 20.45
N LEU A 506 7.85 -4.37 19.41
CA LEU A 506 6.40 -4.36 19.53
C LEU A 506 5.92 -5.80 19.78
N GLU A 507 5.80 -6.15 21.06
CA GLU A 507 5.55 -7.53 21.51
C GLU A 507 4.09 -7.95 21.26
N GLY A 508 3.85 -9.29 21.17
CA GLY A 508 2.52 -9.90 21.23
C GLY A 508 1.77 -10.03 19.90
N SER A 509 2.44 -9.83 18.75
CA SER A 509 1.74 -9.70 17.47
C SER A 509 1.29 -11.02 16.83
N PHE A 510 2.12 -12.08 16.89
CA PHE A 510 1.82 -13.33 16.17
C PHE A 510 2.24 -14.56 16.98
N SER A 511 1.31 -15.50 17.18
CA SER A 511 1.65 -16.80 17.75
C SER A 511 2.33 -17.69 16.70
N VAL A 512 3.16 -18.62 17.17
CA VAL A 512 3.86 -19.59 16.27
C VAL A 512 2.86 -20.44 15.46
N GLU A 513 1.67 -20.66 15.99
CA GLU A 513 0.58 -21.39 15.31
C GLU A 513 0.07 -20.60 14.10
N ILE A 514 -0.18 -19.29 14.25
CA ILE A 514 -0.55 -18.40 13.14
C ILE A 514 0.53 -18.42 12.06
N LEU A 515 1.80 -18.39 12.47
CA LEU A 515 2.94 -18.39 11.54
C LEU A 515 3.14 -19.74 10.80
N GLY A 516 2.34 -20.76 11.10
CA GLY A 516 2.48 -22.11 10.51
C GLY A 516 3.59 -22.96 11.12
N GLY A 517 4.08 -22.58 12.30
CA GLY A 517 5.00 -23.38 13.10
C GLY A 517 4.24 -24.52 13.80
N GLN A 518 4.74 -25.76 13.70
CA GLN A 518 4.26 -26.83 14.56
C GLN A 518 4.98 -26.71 15.90
N LEU A 519 4.24 -26.46 17.00
CA LEU A 519 4.76 -26.64 18.34
C LEU A 519 5.27 -28.08 18.45
N ALA A 520 6.54 -28.26 18.80
CA ALA A 520 7.08 -29.59 19.08
C ALA A 520 6.32 -30.16 20.30
N ASN A 521 5.49 -31.19 20.05
CA ASN A 521 4.87 -31.97 21.11
C ASN A 521 5.91 -32.71 21.97
#